data_7cc4de8b0da43b8563666640c915f72b
#
_entry.id   7cc4de8b0da43b8563666640c915f72b
#
_cell.length_a   1.000
_cell.length_b   1.000
_cell.length_c   1.000
_cell.angle_alpha   90.00
_cell.angle_beta   90.00
_cell.angle_gamma   90.00
#
_symmetry.space_group_name_H-M   'P 1'
#
loop_
_entity.id
_entity.type
_entity.pdbx_description
1 polymer ?
#
loop_
_entity_poly.entity_id
_entity_poly.type
_entity_poly.pdbx_seq_one_letter_code
_entity_poly.pdbx_strand_id
1 'polypeptide(L)'
;MQTLKTKTLEWHHFIKPAANDLKWLQAHIQLPPLVGDELTRVTLRPRVDRYDDYLYVVLHFPIFNEREKKTYAREVDFILTKGELITVTHDSVQPLEEFFKRCMNERSSAEAFASRSPAHLFFYILKELYTFALRELDHIQEHINKIEERVFASEQEEEAVIEDLSFIRRDIIDFRRTLKPQQVAL
;
A
#
# COMPACT_ATOMS: atom_id res chain seq x y z
N MET A 1 -5.67 3.41 16.25
CA MET A 1 -4.19 3.33 16.34
C MET A 1 -3.78 1.97 16.91
N GLN A 2 -2.81 1.32 16.28
CA GLN A 2 -2.11 0.13 16.80
C GLN A 2 -0.62 0.43 16.86
N THR A 3 0.12 -0.11 17.84
CA THR A 3 1.53 0.20 18.03
C THR A 3 2.33 -1.07 18.28
N LEU A 4 3.38 -1.29 17.48
CA LEU A 4 4.44 -2.23 17.75
C LEU A 4 5.61 -1.48 18.38
N LYS A 5 6.05 -1.91 19.55
CA LYS A 5 7.21 -1.33 20.24
C LYS A 5 8.32 -2.36 20.34
N THR A 6 9.48 -2.01 19.83
CA THR A 6 10.71 -2.81 19.96
C THR A 6 11.72 -2.07 20.82
N LYS A 7 12.92 -2.63 20.98
CA LYS A 7 14.00 -1.94 21.71
C LYS A 7 14.59 -0.73 20.98
N THR A 8 14.40 -0.65 19.67
CA THR A 8 15.08 0.29 18.78
C THR A 8 14.15 1.25 18.05
N LEU A 9 12.89 0.88 17.89
CA LEU A 9 11.90 1.72 17.20
C LEU A 9 10.47 1.44 17.68
N GLU A 10 9.60 2.39 17.39
CA GLU A 10 8.15 2.23 17.51
C GLU A 10 7.51 2.31 16.13
N TRP A 11 6.55 1.40 15.83
CA TRP A 11 5.76 1.45 14.62
C TRP A 11 4.29 1.68 14.96
N HIS A 12 3.78 2.84 14.57
CA HIS A 12 2.38 3.22 14.75
C HIS A 12 1.63 3.00 13.44
N HIS A 13 0.56 2.21 13.48
CA HIS A 13 -0.27 1.92 12.32
C HIS A 13 -1.68 2.44 12.53
N PHE A 14 -2.15 3.29 11.60
CA PHE A 14 -3.47 3.89 11.61
C PHE A 14 -4.24 3.45 10.37
N ILE A 15 -5.44 2.91 10.58
CA ILE A 15 -6.40 2.63 9.51
C ILE A 15 -7.60 3.54 9.73
N LYS A 16 -7.93 4.36 8.73
CA LYS A 16 -9.02 5.35 8.81
C LYS A 16 -8.91 6.21 10.07
N PRO A 17 -7.86 7.04 10.20
CA PRO A 17 -7.62 7.78 11.42
C PRO A 17 -8.81 8.69 11.77
N ALA A 18 -9.25 8.62 13.03
CA ALA A 18 -10.27 9.50 13.57
C ALA A 18 -9.68 10.86 13.94
N ALA A 19 -10.52 11.87 14.18
CA ALA A 19 -10.07 13.20 14.55
C ALA A 19 -9.11 13.24 15.74
N ASN A 20 -9.27 12.33 16.71
CA ASN A 20 -8.36 12.22 17.85
C ASN A 20 -7.01 11.64 17.47
N ASP A 21 -6.97 10.69 16.52
CA ASP A 21 -5.73 10.13 15.99
C ASP A 21 -4.92 11.20 15.25
N LEU A 22 -5.58 12.04 14.48
CA LEU A 22 -4.96 13.17 13.77
C LEU A 22 -4.40 14.21 14.71
N LYS A 23 -5.14 14.57 15.78
CA LYS A 23 -4.64 15.46 16.83
C LYS A 23 -3.40 14.88 17.51
N TRP A 24 -3.41 13.58 17.78
CA TRP A 24 -2.25 12.90 18.36
C TRP A 24 -1.05 12.99 17.40
N LEU A 25 -1.24 12.66 16.11
CA LEU A 25 -0.18 12.75 15.09
C LEU A 25 0.40 14.16 14.98
N GLN A 26 -0.45 15.19 14.91
CA GLN A 26 -0.01 16.57 14.83
C GLN A 26 0.80 17.02 16.07
N ALA A 27 0.36 16.63 17.26
CA ALA A 27 1.07 16.95 18.50
C ALA A 27 2.37 16.15 18.67
N HIS A 28 2.37 14.89 18.25
CA HIS A 28 3.49 13.96 18.46
C HIS A 28 4.68 14.24 17.52
N ILE A 29 4.39 14.52 16.25
CA ILE A 29 5.42 14.76 15.20
C ILE A 29 5.60 16.24 14.89
N GLN A 30 4.80 17.13 15.46
CA GLN A 30 4.76 18.56 15.12
C GLN A 30 4.54 18.80 13.62
N LEU A 31 3.59 18.07 13.04
CA LEU A 31 3.28 18.15 11.61
C LEU A 31 2.78 19.58 11.24
N PRO A 32 3.24 20.14 10.13
CA PRO A 32 2.63 21.34 9.57
C PRO A 32 1.13 21.14 9.35
N PRO A 33 0.29 22.17 9.53
CA PRO A 33 -1.16 22.05 9.34
C PRO A 33 -1.55 21.44 8.00
N LEU A 34 -0.82 21.77 6.92
CA LEU A 34 -1.04 21.24 5.58
C LEU A 34 -0.88 19.72 5.52
N VAL A 35 0.18 19.17 6.14
CA VAL A 35 0.39 17.72 6.19
C VAL A 35 -0.68 17.04 7.05
N GLY A 36 -1.07 17.67 8.16
CA GLY A 36 -2.17 17.19 8.99
C GLY A 36 -3.50 17.10 8.22
N ASP A 37 -3.80 18.09 7.38
CA ASP A 37 -5.01 18.11 6.54
C ASP A 37 -4.94 17.02 5.45
N GLU A 38 -3.77 16.76 4.89
CA GLU A 38 -3.57 15.71 3.90
C GLU A 38 -3.79 14.32 4.46
N LEU A 39 -3.37 14.06 5.69
CA LEU A 39 -3.65 12.81 6.39
C LEU A 39 -5.14 12.54 6.66
N THR A 40 -6.03 13.51 6.34
CA THR A 40 -7.49 13.32 6.44
C THR A 40 -8.14 12.79 5.17
N ARG A 41 -7.44 12.82 4.04
CA ARG A 41 -8.00 12.49 2.72
C ARG A 41 -6.94 11.87 1.81
N VAL A 42 -7.40 11.04 0.88
CA VAL A 42 -6.53 10.45 -0.15
C VAL A 42 -5.95 11.55 -1.04
N THR A 43 -4.66 11.53 -1.25
CA THR A 43 -3.95 12.43 -2.15
C THR A 43 -3.90 11.87 -3.58
N LEU A 44 -3.71 12.74 -4.57
CA LEU A 44 -3.77 12.33 -5.97
C LEU A 44 -2.44 11.78 -6.51
N ARG A 45 -1.32 12.07 -5.85
CA ARG A 45 0.01 11.78 -6.39
C ARG A 45 0.96 11.26 -5.34
N PRO A 46 1.73 10.22 -5.65
CA PRO A 46 2.84 9.79 -4.82
C PRO A 46 3.90 10.88 -4.76
N ARG A 47 4.53 11.03 -3.58
CA ARG A 47 5.59 12.01 -3.35
C ARG A 47 6.45 11.65 -2.15
N VAL A 48 7.61 12.28 -2.09
CA VAL A 48 8.54 12.21 -0.96
C VAL A 48 8.91 13.64 -0.56
N ASP A 49 8.51 14.04 0.64
CA ASP A 49 8.81 15.35 1.21
C ASP A 49 9.76 15.21 2.40
N ARG A 50 10.86 15.94 2.37
CA ARG A 50 11.85 15.93 3.45
C ARG A 50 11.66 17.16 4.34
N TYR A 51 11.48 16.90 5.63
CA TYR A 51 11.47 17.88 6.70
C TYR A 51 12.72 17.72 7.57
N ASP A 52 12.97 18.65 8.50
CA ASP A 52 14.17 18.63 9.35
C ASP A 52 14.24 17.38 10.24
N ASP A 53 13.10 16.97 10.81
CA ASP A 53 13.03 15.88 11.79
C ASP A 53 12.37 14.59 11.25
N TYR A 54 11.77 14.61 10.07
CA TYR A 54 11.11 13.44 9.50
C TYR A 54 11.08 13.47 7.97
N LEU A 55 10.86 12.30 7.38
CA LEU A 55 10.55 12.10 5.98
C LEU A 55 9.07 11.71 5.86
N TYR A 56 8.33 12.42 5.01
CA TYR A 56 6.94 12.11 4.68
C TYR A 56 6.89 11.52 3.28
N VAL A 57 6.33 10.32 3.16
CA VAL A 57 6.26 9.56 1.89
C VAL A 57 4.83 9.14 1.65
N VAL A 58 4.29 9.47 0.49
CA VAL A 58 2.95 9.06 0.03
C VAL A 58 3.13 8.13 -1.15
N LEU A 59 2.64 6.89 -1.04
CA LEU A 59 2.68 5.88 -2.09
C LEU A 59 1.30 5.27 -2.31
N HIS A 60 1.06 4.79 -3.54
CA HIS A 60 -0.18 4.13 -3.90
C HIS A 60 0.11 2.70 -4.36
N PHE A 61 -0.69 1.76 -3.90
CA PHE A 61 -0.54 0.34 -4.26
C PHE A 61 -1.82 -0.17 -4.92
N PRO A 62 -1.70 -0.93 -6.02
CA PRO A 62 -2.85 -1.57 -6.65
C PRO A 62 -3.30 -2.74 -5.77
N ILE A 63 -4.53 -2.68 -5.29
CA ILE A 63 -5.16 -3.73 -4.49
C ILE A 63 -6.42 -4.19 -5.22
N PHE A 64 -6.44 -5.45 -5.60
CA PHE A 64 -7.59 -6.06 -6.26
C PHE A 64 -8.70 -6.38 -5.24
N ASN A 65 -9.91 -5.99 -5.57
CA ASN A 65 -11.11 -6.35 -4.80
C ASN A 65 -11.84 -7.49 -5.52
N GLU A 66 -11.76 -8.69 -4.96
CA GLU A 66 -12.38 -9.89 -5.54
C GLU A 66 -13.90 -9.80 -5.69
N ARG A 67 -14.58 -9.09 -4.77
CA ARG A 67 -16.05 -8.95 -4.80
C ARG A 67 -16.51 -8.06 -5.94
N GLU A 68 -15.79 -6.99 -6.19
CA GLU A 68 -16.11 -5.99 -7.19
C GLU A 68 -15.38 -6.25 -8.52
N LYS A 69 -14.50 -7.25 -8.54
CA LYS A 69 -13.60 -7.58 -9.67
C LYS A 69 -12.92 -6.34 -10.25
N LYS A 70 -12.30 -5.56 -9.36
CA LYS A 70 -11.70 -4.27 -9.72
C LYS A 70 -10.47 -3.97 -8.89
N THR A 71 -9.44 -3.45 -9.56
CA THR A 71 -8.23 -2.94 -8.92
C THR A 71 -8.42 -1.49 -8.45
N TYR A 72 -8.09 -1.22 -7.20
CA TYR A 72 -8.12 0.10 -6.59
C TYR A 72 -6.72 0.57 -6.23
N ALA A 73 -6.42 1.84 -6.49
CA ALA A 73 -5.25 2.50 -5.95
C ALA A 73 -5.48 2.78 -4.46
N ARG A 74 -4.73 2.11 -3.58
CA ARG A 74 -4.78 2.31 -2.13
C ARG A 74 -3.58 3.10 -1.68
N GLU A 75 -3.81 4.20 -1.01
CA GLU A 75 -2.78 5.08 -0.48
C GLU A 75 -2.24 4.56 0.83
N VAL A 76 -0.94 4.68 0.99
CA VAL A 76 -0.23 4.48 2.25
C VAL A 76 0.67 5.69 2.47
N ASP A 77 0.44 6.40 3.57
CA ASP A 77 1.32 7.45 4.04
C ASP A 77 2.32 6.87 5.02
N PHE A 78 3.56 7.29 4.87
CA PHE A 78 4.65 6.93 5.77
C PHE A 78 5.27 8.19 6.34
N ILE A 79 5.45 8.23 7.67
CA ILE A 79 6.23 9.25 8.33
C ILE A 79 7.38 8.55 9.05
N LEU A 80 8.59 8.85 8.65
CA LEU A 80 9.81 8.28 9.20
C LEU A 80 10.55 9.33 10.03
N THR A 81 10.70 9.08 11.31
CA THR A 81 11.57 9.84 12.20
C THR A 81 12.84 9.05 12.54
N LYS A 82 13.69 9.55 13.42
CA LYS A 82 14.90 8.83 13.88
C LYS A 82 14.57 7.53 14.64
N GLY A 83 13.44 7.49 15.36
CA GLY A 83 13.07 6.37 16.23
C GLY A 83 11.72 5.73 15.91
N GLU A 84 10.94 6.29 14.99
CA GLU A 84 9.56 5.86 14.75
C GLU A 84 9.25 5.75 13.27
N LEU A 85 8.42 4.78 12.95
CA LEU A 85 7.72 4.69 11.68
C LEU A 85 6.22 4.79 11.93
N ILE A 86 5.57 5.69 11.23
CA ILE A 86 4.12 5.84 11.25
C ILE A 86 3.60 5.48 9.88
N THR A 87 2.58 4.65 9.83
CA THR A 87 1.85 4.31 8.61
C THR A 87 0.38 4.68 8.78
N VAL A 88 -0.16 5.39 7.78
CA VAL A 88 -1.57 5.80 7.75
C VAL A 88 -2.20 5.28 6.45
N THR A 89 -3.37 4.68 6.56
CA THR A 89 -4.18 4.24 5.41
C THR A 89 -5.62 4.71 5.55
N HIS A 90 -6.24 5.08 4.43
CA HIS A 90 -7.65 5.49 4.40
C HIS A 90 -8.60 4.32 4.15
N ASP A 91 -8.07 3.23 3.60
CA ASP A 91 -8.77 1.98 3.36
C ASP A 91 -7.91 0.79 3.79
N SER A 92 -8.49 -0.41 3.77
CA SER A 92 -7.73 -1.63 4.03
C SER A 92 -6.66 -1.83 2.95
N VAL A 93 -5.43 -2.05 3.40
CA VAL A 93 -4.27 -2.45 2.60
C VAL A 93 -3.81 -3.79 3.18
N GLN A 94 -4.45 -4.85 2.72
CA GLN A 94 -4.29 -6.21 3.28
C GLN A 94 -2.81 -6.61 3.50
N PRO A 95 -1.89 -6.48 2.52
CA PRO A 95 -0.50 -6.91 2.73
C PRO A 95 0.22 -6.11 3.83
N LEU A 96 -0.11 -4.83 4.03
CA LEU A 96 0.44 -4.03 5.13
C LEU A 96 -0.10 -4.49 6.49
N GLU A 97 -1.42 -4.72 6.57
CA GLU A 97 -2.06 -5.18 7.80
C GLU A 97 -1.57 -6.57 8.22
N GLU A 98 -1.39 -7.49 7.26
CA GLU A 98 -0.84 -8.82 7.50
C GLU A 98 0.60 -8.75 7.98
N PHE A 99 1.42 -7.92 7.35
CA PHE A 99 2.79 -7.71 7.78
C PHE A 99 2.88 -7.11 9.17
N PHE A 100 2.03 -6.13 9.49
CA PHE A 100 1.93 -5.56 10.83
C PHE A 100 1.54 -6.61 11.88
N LYS A 101 0.48 -7.39 11.61
CA LYS A 101 0.01 -8.47 12.48
C LYS A 101 1.09 -9.55 12.70
N ARG A 102 1.83 -9.90 11.65
CA ARG A 102 2.96 -10.84 11.74
C ARG A 102 4.03 -10.31 12.69
N CYS A 103 4.44 -9.05 12.54
CA CYS A 103 5.40 -8.42 13.45
C CYS A 103 4.89 -8.29 14.90
N MET A 104 3.59 -8.09 15.10
CA MET A 104 2.98 -8.03 16.43
C MET A 104 2.94 -9.39 17.13
N ASN A 105 2.66 -10.46 16.39
CA ASN A 105 2.39 -11.79 16.97
C ASN A 105 3.63 -12.68 17.02
N GLU A 106 4.63 -12.41 16.18
CA GLU A 106 5.82 -13.24 16.04
C GLU A 106 7.07 -12.42 16.41
N ARG A 107 7.67 -12.77 17.54
CA ARG A 107 8.90 -12.11 18.02
C ARG A 107 10.04 -12.20 17.00
N SER A 108 10.19 -13.33 16.30
CA SER A 108 11.19 -13.52 15.24
C SER A 108 11.01 -12.53 14.07
N SER A 109 9.76 -12.28 13.66
CA SER A 109 9.43 -11.30 12.63
C SER A 109 9.71 -9.87 13.10
N ALA A 110 9.34 -9.52 14.33
CA ALA A 110 9.67 -8.22 14.91
C ALA A 110 11.18 -8.00 15.00
N GLU A 111 11.95 -9.02 15.44
CA GLU A 111 13.40 -8.96 15.51
C GLU A 111 14.05 -8.87 14.12
N ALA A 112 13.53 -9.57 13.11
CA ALA A 112 14.06 -9.53 11.75
C ALA A 112 13.84 -8.18 11.06
N PHE A 113 12.64 -7.60 11.19
CA PHE A 113 12.22 -6.46 10.38
C PHE A 113 12.22 -5.13 11.15
N ALA A 114 11.88 -5.13 12.44
CA ALA A 114 11.71 -3.92 13.25
C ALA A 114 12.76 -3.73 14.35
N SER A 115 13.94 -4.38 14.24
CA SER A 115 14.98 -4.30 15.27
C SER A 115 16.11 -3.33 14.97
N ARG A 116 16.19 -2.74 13.77
CA ARG A 116 17.33 -1.90 13.36
C ARG A 116 16.98 -0.41 13.36
N SER A 117 16.15 0.01 12.42
CA SER A 117 15.78 1.43 12.27
C SER A 117 14.42 1.55 11.57
N PRO A 118 13.75 2.71 11.68
CA PRO A 118 12.52 2.98 10.92
C PRO A 118 12.71 2.85 9.41
N ALA A 119 13.83 3.27 8.85
CA ALA A 119 14.15 3.13 7.43
C ALA A 119 14.30 1.65 7.00
N HIS A 120 14.88 0.81 7.85
CA HIS A 120 14.99 -0.63 7.60
C HIS A 120 13.61 -1.30 7.60
N LEU A 121 12.74 -0.96 8.55
CA LEU A 121 11.36 -1.43 8.58
C LEU A 121 10.58 -0.95 7.36
N PHE A 122 10.70 0.31 6.99
CA PHE A 122 10.09 0.90 5.80
C PHE A 122 10.48 0.13 4.53
N PHE A 123 11.77 -0.19 4.36
CA PHE A 123 12.24 -1.01 3.25
C PHE A 123 11.52 -2.37 3.16
N TYR A 124 11.34 -3.07 4.29
CA TYR A 124 10.64 -4.35 4.29
C TYR A 124 9.14 -4.21 4.02
N ILE A 125 8.51 -3.15 4.52
CA ILE A 125 7.11 -2.86 4.18
C ILE A 125 6.99 -2.61 2.68
N LEU A 126 7.85 -1.80 2.08
CA LEU A 126 7.86 -1.61 0.64
C LEU A 126 8.06 -2.91 -0.13
N LYS A 127 9.00 -3.74 0.32
CA LYS A 127 9.25 -5.06 -0.29
C LYS A 127 7.99 -5.93 -0.27
N GLU A 128 7.27 -6.00 0.85
CA GLU A 128 6.01 -6.76 0.96
C GLU A 128 4.94 -6.20 0.02
N LEU A 129 4.74 -4.88 0.02
CA LEU A 129 3.74 -4.22 -0.81
C LEU A 129 4.03 -4.40 -2.32
N TYR A 130 5.28 -4.26 -2.74
CA TYR A 130 5.65 -4.51 -4.14
C TYR A 130 5.61 -6.00 -4.51
N THR A 131 5.99 -6.90 -3.60
CA THR A 131 5.84 -8.34 -3.83
C THR A 131 4.37 -8.73 -4.01
N PHE A 132 3.48 -8.12 -3.23
CA PHE A 132 2.04 -8.29 -3.41
C PHE A 132 1.59 -7.78 -4.78
N ALA A 133 2.00 -6.56 -5.15
CA ALA A 133 1.66 -5.98 -6.45
C ALA A 133 2.17 -6.83 -7.63
N LEU A 134 3.34 -7.45 -7.53
CA LEU A 134 3.85 -8.36 -8.55
C LEU A 134 3.00 -9.64 -8.67
N ARG A 135 2.55 -10.21 -7.55
CA ARG A 135 1.62 -11.35 -7.58
C ARG A 135 0.29 -11.01 -8.24
N GLU A 136 -0.22 -9.79 -8.05
CA GLU A 136 -1.42 -9.34 -8.75
C GLU A 136 -1.21 -9.26 -10.28
N LEU A 137 -0.01 -8.89 -10.73
CA LEU A 137 0.36 -8.96 -12.16
C LEU A 137 0.38 -10.40 -12.68
N ASP A 138 0.90 -11.34 -11.90
CA ASP A 138 0.89 -12.76 -12.28
C ASP A 138 -0.55 -13.28 -12.43
N HIS A 139 -1.48 -12.88 -11.56
CA HIS A 139 -2.91 -13.19 -11.70
C HIS A 139 -3.52 -12.61 -12.97
N ILE A 140 -3.19 -11.37 -13.32
CA ILE A 140 -3.64 -10.76 -14.59
C ILE A 140 -3.12 -11.58 -15.77
N GLN A 141 -1.85 -12.01 -15.76
CA GLN A 141 -1.26 -12.83 -16.81
C GLN A 141 -1.96 -14.20 -16.93
N GLU A 142 -2.27 -14.85 -15.82
CA GLU A 142 -3.03 -16.11 -15.82
C GLU A 142 -4.43 -15.95 -16.43
N HIS A 143 -5.10 -14.83 -16.14
CA HIS A 143 -6.41 -14.55 -16.73
C HIS A 143 -6.31 -14.34 -18.26
N ILE A 144 -5.27 -13.64 -18.73
CA ILE A 144 -5.02 -13.48 -20.18
C ILE A 144 -4.85 -14.85 -20.84
N ASN A 145 -4.00 -15.71 -20.29
CA ASN A 145 -3.75 -17.04 -20.83
C ASN A 145 -5.04 -17.88 -20.92
N LYS A 146 -5.90 -17.83 -19.89
CA LYS A 146 -7.19 -18.52 -19.90
C LYS A 146 -8.14 -18.00 -20.98
N ILE A 147 -8.11 -16.70 -21.25
CA ILE A 147 -8.93 -16.12 -22.33
C ILE A 147 -8.38 -16.56 -23.68
N GLU A 148 -7.07 -16.53 -23.88
CA GLU A 148 -6.44 -17.01 -25.11
C GLU A 148 -6.83 -18.48 -25.39
N GLU A 149 -6.77 -19.37 -24.39
CA GLU A 149 -7.20 -20.76 -24.52
C GLU A 149 -8.67 -20.88 -24.95
N ARG A 150 -9.56 -20.05 -24.39
CA ARG A 150 -11.00 -20.07 -24.74
C ARG A 150 -11.26 -19.56 -26.16
N VAL A 151 -10.54 -18.52 -26.59
CA VAL A 151 -10.65 -18.00 -27.97
C VAL A 151 -10.30 -19.08 -29.00
N PHE A 152 -9.30 -19.94 -28.72
CA PHE A 152 -8.91 -21.01 -29.63
C PHE A 152 -9.78 -22.26 -29.54
N ALA A 153 -10.54 -22.44 -28.46
CA ALA A 153 -11.31 -23.66 -28.21
C ALA A 153 -12.77 -23.59 -28.76
N SER A 154 -13.37 -22.42 -28.92
CA SER A 154 -14.80 -22.32 -29.29
C SER A 154 -15.15 -20.97 -29.90
N GLU A 155 -15.83 -21.00 -31.05
CA GLU A 155 -16.40 -19.82 -31.69
C GLU A 155 -17.72 -19.31 -31.02
N GLN A 156 -18.25 -20.02 -30.02
CA GLN A 156 -19.56 -19.74 -29.43
C GLN A 156 -19.56 -18.83 -28.20
N GLU A 157 -18.41 -18.41 -27.71
CA GLU A 157 -18.26 -17.59 -26.48
C GLU A 157 -17.73 -16.16 -26.73
N GLU A 158 -17.90 -15.63 -27.94
CA GLU A 158 -17.30 -14.33 -28.33
C GLU A 158 -17.69 -13.18 -27.40
N GLU A 159 -18.96 -13.09 -26.97
CA GLU A 159 -19.46 -11.99 -26.14
C GLU A 159 -18.84 -12.04 -24.72
N ALA A 160 -18.75 -13.22 -24.13
CA ALA A 160 -18.10 -13.42 -22.81
C ALA A 160 -16.59 -13.15 -22.85
N VAL A 161 -15.92 -13.51 -23.94
CA VAL A 161 -14.50 -13.22 -24.17
C VAL A 161 -14.26 -11.72 -24.28
N ILE A 162 -15.12 -10.98 -25.00
CA ILE A 162 -15.01 -9.52 -25.14
C ILE A 162 -15.18 -8.84 -23.77
N GLU A 163 -16.12 -9.31 -22.97
CA GLU A 163 -16.33 -8.78 -21.62
C GLU A 163 -15.08 -9.02 -20.72
N ASP A 164 -14.57 -10.24 -20.69
CA ASP A 164 -13.37 -10.61 -19.92
C ASP A 164 -12.13 -9.79 -20.36
N LEU A 165 -11.92 -9.61 -21.66
CA LEU A 165 -10.86 -8.75 -22.21
C LEU A 165 -11.01 -7.29 -21.76
N SER A 166 -12.25 -6.80 -21.69
CA SER A 166 -12.54 -5.44 -21.24
C SER A 166 -12.22 -5.26 -19.76
N PHE A 167 -12.47 -6.26 -18.92
CA PHE A 167 -12.09 -6.26 -17.51
C PHE A 167 -10.56 -6.26 -17.33
N ILE A 168 -9.85 -7.17 -18.00
CA ILE A 168 -8.39 -7.26 -17.91
C ILE A 168 -7.73 -5.98 -18.40
N ARG A 169 -8.18 -5.43 -19.52
CA ARG A 169 -7.66 -4.15 -20.02
C ARG A 169 -7.78 -3.04 -18.98
N ARG A 170 -8.91 -2.98 -18.28
CA ARG A 170 -9.13 -2.01 -17.21
C ARG A 170 -8.15 -2.22 -16.06
N ASP A 171 -7.99 -3.46 -15.60
CA ASP A 171 -7.07 -3.79 -14.52
C ASP A 171 -5.62 -3.43 -14.84
N ILE A 172 -5.16 -3.74 -16.06
CA ILE A 172 -3.82 -3.33 -16.53
C ILE A 172 -3.66 -1.81 -16.52
N ILE A 173 -4.67 -1.08 -16.97
CA ILE A 173 -4.65 0.40 -16.98
C ILE A 173 -4.60 0.95 -15.55
N ASP A 174 -5.43 0.44 -14.65
CA ASP A 174 -5.50 0.88 -13.26
C ASP A 174 -4.20 0.53 -12.51
N PHE A 175 -3.65 -0.65 -12.74
CA PHE A 175 -2.36 -1.07 -12.22
C PHE A 175 -1.23 -0.13 -12.67
N ARG A 176 -1.13 0.10 -13.97
CA ARG A 176 -0.13 1.01 -14.55
C ARG A 176 -0.30 2.45 -14.05
N ARG A 177 -1.55 2.93 -13.98
CA ARG A 177 -1.87 4.28 -13.49
C ARG A 177 -1.47 4.47 -12.02
N THR A 178 -1.55 3.41 -11.23
CA THR A 178 -1.16 3.41 -9.81
C THR A 178 0.35 3.42 -9.64
N LEU A 179 1.08 2.55 -10.35
CA LEU A 179 2.53 2.35 -10.13
C LEU A 179 3.42 3.32 -10.90
N LYS A 180 3.05 3.70 -12.13
CA LYS A 180 3.92 4.53 -12.97
C LYS A 180 4.32 5.87 -12.33
N PRO A 181 3.43 6.63 -11.65
CA PRO A 181 3.80 7.89 -11.01
C PRO A 181 4.84 7.76 -9.89
N GLN A 182 4.96 6.59 -9.27
CA GLN A 182 5.89 6.35 -8.16
C GLN A 182 7.36 6.31 -8.60
N GLN A 183 7.63 6.02 -9.88
CA GLN A 183 8.99 6.05 -10.43
C GLN A 183 9.66 7.42 -10.34
N VAL A 184 8.89 8.48 -10.18
CA VAL A 184 9.40 9.85 -10.03
C VAL A 184 9.56 10.22 -8.55
N ALA A 185 8.84 9.55 -7.66
CA ALA A 185 8.87 9.80 -6.22
C ALA A 185 9.96 9.00 -5.49
N LEU A 186 10.30 7.82 -5.99
CA LEU A 186 11.33 6.91 -5.46
C LEU A 186 12.62 6.98 -6.26
#